data_4d4d028f9d4182152db655f959f00a65
#
_entry.id   4d4d028f9d4182152db655f959f00a65
#
_cell.length_a   1.000
_cell.length_b   1.000
_cell.length_c   1.000
_cell.angle_alpha   90.00
_cell.angle_beta   90.00
_cell.angle_gamma   90.00
#
_symmetry.space_group_name_H-M   'P 1'
#
loop_
_entity.id
_entity.type
_entity.pdbx_description
1 polymer ?
#
loop_
_entity_poly.entity_id
_entity_poly.type
_entity_poly.pdbx_seq_one_letter_code
_entity_poly.pdbx_strand_id
1 'polypeptide(L)'
;MVDLSKTIIAKSDQLNADDLLGGPITITIEDVKQGNTDQPIAVFYKGCNGKPWYPCKSMRRVLVAIWGNDGKTYAGKSCTLYRDPEVKFGGIKVGGIRVSHMSNIDENIALGLQVTRGSKKLYTVKPLRIEKPQPPADLQERSQRAIAAINNAADVAALKKITGSNNYRLLLSQLDQFDAAQSENVKQAASAKASALNEGEFA
;
A
#
# COMPACT_ATOMS: atom_id res chain seq x y z
N MET A 1 -2.88 -1.90 -28.45
CA MET A 1 -2.90 -0.46 -28.15
C MET A 1 -1.53 -0.09 -27.60
N VAL A 2 -0.84 0.91 -28.16
CA VAL A 2 0.46 1.39 -27.65
C VAL A 2 0.18 2.44 -26.58
N ASP A 3 0.61 2.19 -25.35
CA ASP A 3 0.47 3.13 -24.21
C ASP A 3 1.61 4.16 -24.25
N LEU A 4 1.29 5.38 -24.67
CA LEU A 4 2.25 6.47 -24.76
C LEU A 4 2.63 7.06 -23.39
N SER A 5 1.86 6.82 -22.33
CA SER A 5 2.12 7.40 -21.01
C SER A 5 3.49 6.97 -20.44
N LYS A 6 3.95 5.77 -20.81
CA LYS A 6 5.26 5.25 -20.43
C LYS A 6 6.45 5.93 -21.15
N THR A 7 6.18 6.65 -22.24
CA THR A 7 7.22 7.30 -23.05
C THR A 7 7.54 8.71 -22.58
N ILE A 8 6.69 9.32 -21.77
CA ILE A 8 6.80 10.71 -21.27
C ILE A 8 7.20 10.78 -19.78
N ILE A 9 7.58 9.65 -19.18
CA ILE A 9 8.05 9.62 -17.79
C ILE A 9 9.34 10.41 -17.69
N ALA A 10 9.36 11.43 -16.83
CA ALA A 10 10.54 12.24 -16.59
C ALA A 10 11.71 11.39 -16.08
N LYS A 11 12.90 11.59 -16.68
CA LYS A 11 14.16 11.00 -16.18
C LYS A 11 14.65 11.78 -14.96
N SER A 12 13.87 11.73 -13.89
CA SER A 12 14.13 12.44 -12.64
C SER A 12 14.30 11.41 -11.51
N ASP A 13 15.04 11.77 -10.49
CA ASP A 13 15.25 11.01 -9.25
C ASP A 13 14.15 11.27 -8.19
N GLN A 14 13.06 11.93 -8.60
CA GLN A 14 11.93 12.26 -7.73
C GLN A 14 10.59 12.10 -8.46
N LEU A 15 9.51 12.01 -7.68
CA LEU A 15 8.15 12.07 -8.20
C LEU A 15 7.84 13.49 -8.68
N ASN A 16 7.47 13.65 -9.94
CA ASN A 16 7.10 14.92 -10.56
C ASN A 16 5.58 15.04 -10.76
N ALA A 17 5.11 16.27 -10.95
CA ALA A 17 3.70 16.52 -11.22
C ALA A 17 3.22 15.83 -12.51
N ASP A 18 4.08 15.71 -13.50
CA ASP A 18 3.75 15.09 -14.80
C ASP A 18 3.63 13.56 -14.71
N ASP A 19 4.25 12.93 -13.70
CA ASP A 19 4.06 11.50 -13.42
C ASP A 19 2.60 11.19 -12.99
N LEU A 20 1.84 12.24 -12.60
CA LEU A 20 0.44 12.16 -12.18
C LEU A 20 -0.56 12.60 -13.28
N LEU A 21 -0.14 12.70 -14.53
CA LEU A 21 -1.01 13.00 -15.67
C LEU A 21 -2.05 11.90 -15.90
N GLY A 22 -1.69 10.65 -15.59
CA GLY A 22 -2.60 9.49 -15.67
C GLY A 22 -3.68 9.46 -14.59
N GLY A 23 -3.64 10.37 -13.63
CA GLY A 23 -4.59 10.45 -12.52
C GLY A 23 -3.93 10.48 -11.14
N PRO A 24 -4.73 10.63 -10.08
CA PRO A 24 -4.25 10.58 -8.71
C PRO A 24 -3.68 9.20 -8.34
N ILE A 25 -2.64 9.20 -7.49
CA ILE A 25 -2.07 7.99 -6.92
C ILE A 25 -2.21 7.99 -5.39
N THR A 26 -2.50 6.85 -4.80
CA THR A 26 -2.45 6.68 -3.35
C THR A 26 -1.11 6.04 -2.99
N ILE A 27 -0.35 6.72 -2.14
CA ILE A 27 0.93 6.26 -1.64
C ILE A 27 0.81 5.84 -0.17
N THR A 28 1.53 4.78 0.22
CA THR A 28 1.75 4.41 1.62
C THR A 28 3.19 4.75 1.98
N ILE A 29 3.37 5.58 3.00
CA ILE A 29 4.69 6.07 3.41
C ILE A 29 5.47 4.94 4.07
N GLU A 30 6.74 4.78 3.68
CA GLU A 30 7.69 3.87 4.29
C GLU A 30 8.64 4.62 5.22
N ASP A 31 9.12 5.78 4.76
CA ASP A 31 10.10 6.57 5.52
C ASP A 31 10.05 8.05 5.14
N VAL A 32 10.47 8.91 6.04
CA VAL A 32 10.62 10.35 5.81
C VAL A 32 12.04 10.75 6.19
N LYS A 33 12.79 11.24 5.20
CA LYS A 33 14.20 11.63 5.37
C LYS A 33 14.40 13.13 5.17
N GLN A 34 15.50 13.62 5.71
CA GLN A 34 15.98 14.95 5.40
C GLN A 34 16.46 14.99 3.94
N GLY A 35 16.01 15.99 3.21
CA GLY A 35 16.44 16.29 1.85
C GLY A 35 17.55 17.34 1.81
N ASN A 36 17.53 18.18 0.78
CA ASN A 36 18.45 19.31 0.60
C ASN A 36 17.84 20.64 1.08
N THR A 37 18.58 21.74 0.90
CA THR A 37 18.15 23.09 1.34
C THR A 37 16.85 23.54 0.66
N ASP A 38 16.67 23.27 -0.63
CA ASP A 38 15.49 23.68 -1.40
C ASP A 38 14.30 22.74 -1.17
N GLN A 39 14.58 21.45 -1.04
CA GLN A 39 13.61 20.38 -0.82
C GLN A 39 13.95 19.61 0.47
N PRO A 40 13.68 20.20 1.65
CA PRO A 40 14.22 19.74 2.92
C PRO A 40 13.65 18.41 3.43
N ILE A 41 12.59 17.89 2.81
CA ILE A 41 11.96 16.63 3.20
C ILE A 41 11.75 15.76 1.97
N ALA A 42 12.22 14.51 2.07
CA ALA A 42 12.00 13.43 1.12
C ALA A 42 11.07 12.37 1.73
N VAL A 43 9.94 12.12 1.11
CA VAL A 43 8.96 11.10 1.52
C VAL A 43 9.11 9.88 0.64
N PHE A 44 9.62 8.79 1.22
CA PHE A 44 9.73 7.49 0.58
C PHE A 44 8.43 6.71 0.80
N TYR A 45 7.96 6.02 -0.23
CA TYR A 45 6.69 5.30 -0.20
C TYR A 45 6.79 3.97 -0.94
N LYS A 46 5.89 3.05 -0.66
CA LYS A 46 5.86 1.72 -1.29
C LYS A 46 5.81 1.85 -2.81
N GLY A 47 6.80 1.25 -3.48
CA GLY A 47 6.89 1.28 -4.93
C GLY A 47 7.46 2.58 -5.52
N CYS A 48 8.07 3.44 -4.72
CA CYS A 48 8.72 4.67 -5.22
C CYS A 48 9.96 4.40 -6.10
N ASN A 49 10.55 3.19 -6.02
CA ASN A 49 11.70 2.77 -6.83
C ASN A 49 12.84 3.79 -6.85
N GLY A 50 13.15 4.37 -5.70
CA GLY A 50 14.20 5.39 -5.55
C GLY A 50 13.79 6.80 -5.99
N LYS A 51 12.52 7.04 -6.33
CA LYS A 51 11.95 8.36 -6.67
C LYS A 51 11.01 8.86 -5.56
N PRO A 52 11.52 9.41 -4.44
CA PRO A 52 10.68 9.91 -3.36
C PRO A 52 9.88 11.13 -3.79
N TRP A 53 8.82 11.42 -3.05
CA TRP A 53 8.10 12.67 -3.16
C TRP A 53 8.75 13.75 -2.29
N TYR A 54 9.01 14.91 -2.89
CA TYR A 54 9.45 16.10 -2.16
C TYR A 54 8.29 17.09 -2.01
N PRO A 55 7.59 17.10 -0.88
CA PRO A 55 6.45 17.97 -0.66
C PRO A 55 6.86 19.44 -0.63
N CYS A 56 6.17 20.28 -1.40
CA CYS A 56 6.34 21.73 -1.35
C CYS A 56 5.90 22.27 0.04
N LYS A 57 6.29 23.52 0.37
CA LYS A 57 6.03 24.13 1.67
C LYS A 57 4.57 24.06 2.10
N SER A 58 3.62 24.26 1.18
CA SER A 58 2.19 24.15 1.49
C SER A 58 1.79 22.73 1.86
N MET A 59 2.30 21.72 1.15
CA MET A 59 2.01 20.31 1.46
C MET A 59 2.67 19.86 2.76
N ARG A 60 3.87 20.32 3.07
CA ARG A 60 4.49 20.07 4.39
C ARG A 60 3.64 20.64 5.53
N ARG A 61 3.02 21.82 5.35
CA ARG A 61 2.07 22.37 6.34
C ARG A 61 0.84 21.49 6.49
N VAL A 62 0.33 20.90 5.40
CA VAL A 62 -0.78 19.94 5.45
C VAL A 62 -0.39 18.70 6.24
N LEU A 63 0.77 18.11 5.92
CA LEU A 63 1.27 16.92 6.61
C LEU A 63 1.43 17.17 8.13
N VAL A 64 2.05 18.28 8.50
CA VAL A 64 2.27 18.65 9.90
C VAL A 64 0.93 18.93 10.61
N ALA A 65 0.01 19.64 10.00
CA ALA A 65 -1.27 19.97 10.61
C ALA A 65 -2.13 18.73 10.89
N ILE A 66 -2.00 17.69 10.06
CA ILE A 66 -2.83 16.48 10.14
C ILE A 66 -2.12 15.35 10.90
N TRP A 67 -0.85 15.12 10.64
CA TRP A 67 -0.12 13.99 11.21
C TRP A 67 0.90 14.37 12.29
N GLY A 68 1.10 15.67 12.53
CA GLY A 68 2.02 16.18 13.54
C GLY A 68 3.44 16.45 13.01
N ASN A 69 4.34 16.88 13.89
CA ASN A 69 5.67 17.38 13.51
C ASN A 69 6.71 16.27 13.28
N ASP A 70 6.48 15.07 13.82
CA ASP A 70 7.46 13.97 13.74
C ASP A 70 7.22 13.11 12.50
N GLY A 71 8.09 13.30 11.50
CA GLY A 71 8.04 12.54 10.25
C GLY A 71 8.21 11.02 10.42
N LYS A 72 8.85 10.55 11.51
CA LYS A 72 8.99 9.12 11.80
C LYS A 72 7.64 8.45 12.04
N THR A 73 6.66 9.19 12.57
CA THR A 73 5.30 8.68 12.80
C THR A 73 4.47 8.56 11.53
N TYR A 74 4.98 8.96 10.37
CA TYR A 74 4.27 8.88 9.09
C TYR A 74 4.38 7.50 8.45
N ALA A 75 5.34 6.67 8.84
CA ALA A 75 5.47 5.31 8.33
C ALA A 75 4.17 4.52 8.51
N GLY A 76 3.72 3.84 7.45
CA GLY A 76 2.46 3.11 7.39
C GLY A 76 1.22 3.95 7.10
N LYS A 77 1.29 5.30 7.21
CA LYS A 77 0.18 6.18 6.84
C LYS A 77 0.13 6.35 5.33
N SER A 78 -1.06 6.67 4.82
CA SER A 78 -1.29 6.78 3.37
C SER A 78 -1.93 8.12 3.01
N CYS A 79 -1.60 8.62 1.83
CA CYS A 79 -2.25 9.80 1.26
C CYS A 79 -2.40 9.66 -0.26
N THR A 80 -3.41 10.35 -0.80
CA THR A 80 -3.64 10.44 -2.23
C THR A 80 -3.06 11.73 -2.78
N LEU A 81 -2.12 11.58 -3.71
CA LEU A 81 -1.47 12.67 -4.42
C LEU A 81 -2.14 12.89 -5.77
N TYR A 82 -2.29 14.15 -6.18
CA TYR A 82 -2.81 14.51 -7.48
C TYR A 82 -2.04 15.70 -8.08
N ARG A 83 -2.09 15.84 -9.39
CA ARG A 83 -1.56 16.99 -10.12
C ARG A 83 -2.57 18.15 -10.08
N ASP A 84 -2.19 19.27 -9.49
CA ASP A 84 -2.95 20.53 -9.55
C ASP A 84 -2.38 21.38 -10.70
N PRO A 85 -3.10 21.54 -11.83
CA PRO A 85 -2.61 22.28 -12.98
C PRO A 85 -2.47 23.79 -12.72
N GLU A 86 -3.14 24.31 -11.69
CA GLU A 86 -3.13 25.75 -11.38
C GLU A 86 -1.88 26.22 -10.61
N VAL A 87 -1.01 25.27 -10.22
CA VAL A 87 0.27 25.62 -9.57
C VAL A 87 1.18 26.35 -10.54
N LYS A 88 1.65 27.54 -10.12
CA LYS A 88 2.51 28.39 -10.92
C LYS A 88 3.94 28.41 -10.39
N PHE A 89 4.89 28.49 -11.31
CA PHE A 89 6.29 28.81 -11.04
C PHE A 89 6.73 29.90 -12.02
N GLY A 90 7.31 30.99 -11.51
CA GLY A 90 7.69 32.12 -12.36
C GLY A 90 6.53 32.73 -13.16
N GLY A 91 5.28 32.66 -12.66
CA GLY A 91 4.07 33.12 -13.34
C GLY A 91 3.44 32.14 -14.33
N ILE A 92 4.15 31.09 -14.72
CA ILE A 92 3.70 30.07 -15.67
C ILE A 92 3.01 28.91 -14.91
N LYS A 93 1.88 28.40 -15.43
CA LYS A 93 1.20 27.22 -14.89
C LYS A 93 1.98 25.97 -15.26
N VAL A 94 2.78 25.47 -14.34
CA VAL A 94 3.61 24.25 -14.53
C VAL A 94 2.97 23.00 -13.94
N GLY A 95 1.94 23.19 -13.10
CA GLY A 95 1.37 22.12 -12.29
C GLY A 95 2.21 21.81 -11.05
N GLY A 96 1.59 21.11 -10.10
CA GLY A 96 2.27 20.73 -8.87
C GLY A 96 1.55 19.61 -8.14
N ILE A 97 2.28 18.88 -7.30
CA ILE A 97 1.72 17.76 -6.52
C ILE A 97 0.99 18.29 -5.30
N ARG A 98 -0.24 17.84 -5.11
CA ARG A 98 -1.10 18.15 -3.98
C ARG A 98 -1.65 16.89 -3.33
N VAL A 99 -2.05 17.01 -2.06
CA VAL A 99 -2.69 15.94 -1.29
C VAL A 99 -4.19 16.15 -1.29
N SER A 100 -4.98 15.17 -1.71
CA SER A 100 -6.46 15.26 -1.68
C SER A 100 -7.07 14.51 -0.50
N HIS A 101 -6.50 13.35 -0.13
CA HIS A 101 -6.99 12.49 0.94
C HIS A 101 -5.84 12.04 1.83
N MET A 102 -6.12 11.85 3.12
CA MET A 102 -5.14 11.35 4.09
C MET A 102 -5.77 10.33 5.01
N SER A 103 -5.00 9.31 5.39
CA SER A 103 -5.41 8.33 6.39
C SER A 103 -5.35 8.92 7.80
N ASN A 104 -5.97 8.23 8.76
CA ASN A 104 -5.99 8.61 10.18
C ASN A 104 -6.66 9.97 10.44
N ILE A 105 -7.66 10.29 9.65
CA ILE A 105 -8.63 11.36 9.89
C ILE A 105 -10.04 10.83 9.61
N ASP A 106 -11.01 11.27 10.40
CA ASP A 106 -12.38 10.76 10.34
C ASP A 106 -13.30 11.69 9.52
N GLU A 107 -12.94 12.98 9.42
CA GLU A 107 -13.71 14.01 8.73
C GLU A 107 -12.84 14.91 7.84
N ASN A 108 -13.48 15.75 7.04
CA ASN A 108 -12.79 16.71 6.19
C ASN A 108 -12.08 17.77 7.05
N ILE A 109 -10.78 17.95 6.81
CA ILE A 109 -9.99 18.98 7.50
C ILE A 109 -9.76 20.15 6.55
N ALA A 110 -10.24 21.33 6.94
CA ALA A 110 -10.07 22.57 6.20
C ALA A 110 -8.91 23.39 6.79
N LEU A 111 -7.93 23.74 5.96
CA LEU A 111 -6.72 24.45 6.34
C LEU A 111 -6.59 25.76 5.55
N GLY A 112 -6.33 26.85 6.23
CA GLY A 112 -5.99 28.14 5.58
C GLY A 112 -4.56 28.15 5.08
N LEU A 113 -4.31 27.76 3.84
CA LEU A 113 -2.97 27.78 3.24
C LEU A 113 -2.66 29.13 2.61
N GLN A 114 -1.47 29.66 2.88
CA GLN A 114 -0.98 30.87 2.25
C GLN A 114 -0.61 30.59 0.78
N VAL A 115 -1.24 31.31 -0.12
CA VAL A 115 -1.00 31.21 -1.58
C VAL A 115 0.00 32.27 -2.03
N THR A 116 -0.20 33.52 -1.60
CA THR A 116 0.71 34.64 -1.81
C THR A 116 0.86 35.44 -0.53
N ARG A 117 1.79 36.41 -0.49
CA ARG A 117 1.95 37.33 0.65
C ARG A 117 0.63 38.06 0.89
N GLY A 118 -0.01 37.79 2.04
CA GLY A 118 -1.30 38.41 2.43
C GLY A 118 -2.57 37.69 1.93
N SER A 119 -2.47 36.65 1.09
CA SER A 119 -3.63 35.87 0.61
C SER A 119 -3.60 34.43 1.11
N LYS A 120 -4.69 34.02 1.76
CA LYS A 120 -4.92 32.62 2.19
C LYS A 120 -6.06 32.03 1.36
N LYS A 121 -5.91 30.76 0.99
CA LYS A 121 -6.98 29.97 0.35
C LYS A 121 -7.32 28.78 1.25
N LEU A 122 -8.61 28.51 1.38
CA LEU A 122 -9.07 27.31 2.06
C LEU A 122 -8.66 26.08 1.26
N TYR A 123 -8.04 25.13 1.94
CA TYR A 123 -7.60 23.86 1.38
C TYR A 123 -8.21 22.73 2.18
N THR A 124 -8.99 21.88 1.54
CA THR A 124 -9.68 20.79 2.22
C THR A 124 -9.00 19.46 1.90
N VAL A 125 -8.65 18.71 2.93
CA VAL A 125 -8.19 17.33 2.85
C VAL A 125 -9.31 16.42 3.34
N LYS A 126 -9.58 15.37 2.58
CA LYS A 126 -10.64 14.41 2.87
C LYS A 126 -10.07 13.15 3.54
N PRO A 127 -10.87 12.41 4.31
CA PRO A 127 -10.49 11.10 4.83
C PRO A 127 -10.17 10.14 3.68
N LEU A 128 -9.01 9.48 3.76
CA LEU A 128 -8.68 8.36 2.90
C LEU A 128 -9.25 7.09 3.53
N ARG A 129 -10.38 6.65 3.03
CA ARG A 129 -10.94 5.35 3.40
C ARG A 129 -10.25 4.29 2.53
N ILE A 130 -9.24 3.65 3.09
CA ILE A 130 -8.66 2.45 2.50
C ILE A 130 -9.60 1.32 2.89
N GLU A 131 -10.39 0.83 1.95
CA GLU A 131 -11.10 -0.43 2.16
C GLU A 131 -10.03 -1.49 2.43
N LYS A 132 -9.99 -1.98 3.65
CA LYS A 132 -9.15 -3.14 3.96
C LYS A 132 -9.65 -4.27 3.08
N PRO A 133 -8.77 -4.97 2.35
CA PRO A 133 -9.19 -6.14 1.61
C PRO A 133 -10.00 -7.03 2.52
N GLN A 134 -11.21 -7.38 2.10
CA GLN A 134 -12.03 -8.32 2.86
C GLN A 134 -11.56 -9.74 2.54
N PRO A 135 -11.59 -10.65 3.51
CA PRO A 135 -11.30 -12.05 3.23
C PRO A 135 -12.30 -12.56 2.18
N PRO A 136 -11.86 -13.41 1.24
CA PRO A 136 -12.78 -14.09 0.34
C PRO A 136 -13.90 -14.78 1.13
N ALA A 137 -15.14 -14.62 0.69
CA ALA A 137 -16.30 -15.16 1.40
C ALA A 137 -16.24 -16.68 1.62
N ASP A 138 -15.54 -17.39 0.72
CA ASP A 138 -15.35 -18.84 0.77
C ASP A 138 -14.06 -19.29 1.50
N LEU A 139 -13.30 -18.38 2.09
CA LEU A 139 -11.98 -18.68 2.65
C LEU A 139 -12.03 -19.74 3.77
N GLN A 140 -13.01 -19.64 4.65
CA GLN A 140 -13.18 -20.63 5.71
C GLN A 140 -13.61 -22.00 5.18
N GLU A 141 -14.54 -22.04 4.24
CA GLU A 141 -14.98 -23.27 3.60
C GLU A 141 -13.83 -23.97 2.87
N ARG A 142 -13.01 -23.19 2.13
CA ARG A 142 -11.83 -23.70 1.44
C ARG A 142 -10.79 -24.26 2.41
N SER A 143 -10.59 -23.63 3.56
CA SER A 143 -9.66 -24.13 4.57
C SER A 143 -10.14 -25.44 5.19
N GLN A 144 -11.44 -25.58 5.48
CA GLN A 144 -12.03 -26.82 5.98
C GLN A 144 -11.93 -27.95 4.96
N ARG A 145 -12.22 -27.66 3.68
CA ARG A 145 -12.05 -28.63 2.59
C ARG A 145 -10.59 -29.08 2.42
N ALA A 146 -9.64 -28.17 2.58
CA ALA A 146 -8.21 -28.50 2.51
C ALA A 146 -7.80 -29.42 3.68
N ILE A 147 -8.22 -29.14 4.91
CA ILE A 147 -7.99 -30.00 6.08
C ILE A 147 -8.61 -31.40 5.87
N ALA A 148 -9.85 -31.46 5.40
CA ALA A 148 -10.50 -32.72 5.10
C ALA A 148 -9.76 -33.53 4.02
N ALA A 149 -9.31 -32.88 2.94
CA ALA A 149 -8.55 -33.54 1.90
C ALA A 149 -7.18 -34.04 2.40
N ILE A 150 -6.49 -33.29 3.25
CA ILE A 150 -5.25 -33.69 3.91
C ILE A 150 -5.47 -34.93 4.78
N ASN A 151 -6.48 -34.89 5.64
CA ASN A 151 -6.79 -36.01 6.55
C ASN A 151 -7.18 -37.29 5.80
N ASN A 152 -7.80 -37.18 4.64
CA ASN A 152 -8.22 -38.28 3.79
C ASN A 152 -7.12 -38.75 2.80
N ALA A 153 -5.92 -38.15 2.79
CA ALA A 153 -4.86 -38.57 1.93
C ALA A 153 -4.46 -40.04 2.26
N ALA A 154 -4.49 -40.90 1.23
CA ALA A 154 -4.24 -42.35 1.41
C ALA A 154 -2.75 -42.65 1.63
N ASP A 155 -1.87 -41.86 1.01
CA ASP A 155 -0.41 -42.06 1.04
C ASP A 155 0.35 -40.72 0.97
N VAL A 156 1.66 -40.79 1.10
CA VAL A 156 2.56 -39.63 1.04
C VAL A 156 2.50 -38.93 -0.33
N ALA A 157 2.29 -39.66 -1.43
CA ALA A 157 2.21 -39.09 -2.77
C ALA A 157 0.92 -38.27 -2.94
N ALA A 158 -0.22 -38.77 -2.46
CA ALA A 158 -1.49 -38.02 -2.44
C ALA A 158 -1.36 -36.75 -1.60
N LEU A 159 -0.74 -36.83 -0.42
CA LEU A 159 -0.51 -35.66 0.44
C LEU A 159 0.37 -34.61 -0.24
N LYS A 160 1.47 -35.02 -0.86
CA LYS A 160 2.37 -34.12 -1.62
C LYS A 160 1.64 -33.45 -2.78
N LYS A 161 0.74 -34.15 -3.48
CA LYS A 161 -0.07 -33.58 -4.57
C LYS A 161 -1.01 -32.48 -4.04
N ILE A 162 -1.62 -32.66 -2.89
CA ILE A 162 -2.48 -31.64 -2.24
C ILE A 162 -1.64 -30.43 -1.84
N THR A 163 -0.60 -30.62 -1.03
CA THR A 163 0.22 -29.55 -0.46
C THR A 163 1.10 -28.83 -1.48
N GLY A 164 1.44 -29.48 -2.58
CA GLY A 164 2.19 -28.91 -3.71
C GLY A 164 1.32 -28.16 -4.71
N SER A 165 -0.02 -28.22 -4.60
CA SER A 165 -0.92 -27.61 -5.56
C SER A 165 -0.92 -26.08 -5.47
N ASN A 166 -1.20 -25.41 -6.60
CA ASN A 166 -1.34 -23.95 -6.63
C ASN A 166 -2.52 -23.47 -5.74
N ASN A 167 -3.59 -24.25 -5.66
CA ASN A 167 -4.75 -23.93 -4.83
C ASN A 167 -4.39 -23.93 -3.35
N TYR A 168 -3.58 -24.86 -2.90
CA TYR A 168 -3.10 -24.91 -1.50
C TYR A 168 -2.20 -23.72 -1.17
N ARG A 169 -1.27 -23.36 -2.07
CA ARG A 169 -0.40 -22.20 -1.89
C ARG A 169 -1.18 -20.88 -1.85
N LEU A 170 -2.16 -20.73 -2.75
CA LEU A 170 -3.05 -19.56 -2.75
C LEU A 170 -3.89 -19.49 -1.46
N LEU A 171 -4.42 -20.62 -1.01
CA LEU A 171 -5.16 -20.69 0.24
C LEU A 171 -4.32 -20.25 1.43
N LEU A 172 -3.09 -20.78 1.58
CA LEU A 172 -2.20 -20.37 2.67
C LEU A 172 -1.84 -18.90 2.61
N SER A 173 -1.55 -18.36 1.43
CA SER A 173 -1.26 -16.93 1.25
C SER A 173 -2.44 -16.04 1.70
N GLN A 174 -3.66 -16.45 1.38
CA GLN A 174 -4.86 -15.72 1.81
C GLN A 174 -5.12 -15.89 3.31
N LEU A 175 -4.93 -17.08 3.87
CA LEU A 175 -5.06 -17.31 5.30
C LEU A 175 -3.99 -16.54 6.09
N ASP A 176 -2.72 -16.52 5.65
CA ASP A 176 -1.66 -15.73 6.30
C ASP A 176 -2.00 -14.23 6.33
N GLN A 177 -2.73 -13.72 5.33
CA GLN A 177 -3.16 -12.33 5.26
C GLN A 177 -4.37 -12.02 6.15
N PHE A 178 -5.34 -12.93 6.27
CA PHE A 178 -6.66 -12.66 6.88
C PHE A 178 -6.93 -13.42 8.17
N ASP A 179 -6.34 -14.61 8.33
CA ASP A 179 -6.55 -15.52 9.47
C ASP A 179 -5.31 -16.40 9.70
N ALA A 180 -4.29 -15.82 10.30
CA ALA A 180 -3.01 -16.51 10.56
C ALA A 180 -3.18 -17.76 11.46
N ALA A 181 -4.15 -17.76 12.38
CA ALA A 181 -4.43 -18.91 13.23
C ALA A 181 -4.95 -20.08 12.39
N GLN A 182 -5.84 -19.83 11.46
CA GLN A 182 -6.37 -20.87 10.57
C GLN A 182 -5.31 -21.34 9.57
N SER A 183 -4.39 -20.48 9.13
CA SER A 183 -3.23 -20.88 8.32
C SER A 183 -2.39 -21.89 9.06
N GLU A 184 -2.10 -21.64 10.33
CA GLU A 184 -1.32 -22.54 11.17
C GLU A 184 -2.02 -23.88 11.37
N ASN A 185 -3.34 -23.89 11.59
CA ASN A 185 -4.13 -25.13 11.69
C ASN A 185 -4.02 -26.00 10.43
N VAL A 186 -4.07 -25.38 9.24
CA VAL A 186 -3.93 -26.10 7.96
C VAL A 186 -2.52 -26.69 7.81
N LYS A 187 -1.49 -25.94 8.19
CA LYS A 187 -0.07 -26.41 8.16
C LYS A 187 0.15 -27.54 9.14
N GLN A 188 -0.40 -27.45 10.35
CA GLN A 188 -0.30 -28.49 11.37
C GLN A 188 -1.01 -29.77 10.94
N ALA A 189 -2.21 -29.69 10.34
CA ALA A 189 -2.89 -30.85 9.79
C ALA A 189 -2.04 -31.57 8.73
N ALA A 190 -1.38 -30.83 7.85
CA ALA A 190 -0.50 -31.41 6.83
C ALA A 190 0.73 -32.09 7.45
N SER A 191 1.34 -31.48 8.47
CA SER A 191 2.50 -32.04 9.17
C SER A 191 2.14 -33.30 9.96
N ALA A 192 1.03 -33.28 10.71
CA ALA A 192 0.56 -34.43 11.48
C ALA A 192 0.24 -35.62 10.57
N LYS A 193 -0.43 -35.37 9.42
CA LYS A 193 -0.71 -36.43 8.44
C LYS A 193 0.55 -37.00 7.81
N ALA A 194 1.54 -36.16 7.50
CA ALA A 194 2.82 -36.62 6.97
C ALA A 194 3.55 -37.54 7.96
N SER A 195 3.58 -37.21 9.24
CA SER A 195 4.16 -38.05 10.29
C SER A 195 3.44 -39.41 10.40
N ALA A 196 2.11 -39.39 10.44
CA ALA A 196 1.32 -40.61 10.55
C ALA A 196 1.49 -41.56 9.34
N LEU A 197 1.64 -41.02 8.14
CA LEU A 197 1.87 -41.84 6.93
C LEU A 197 3.26 -42.42 6.90
N ASN A 198 4.30 -41.71 7.38
CA ASN A 198 5.68 -42.20 7.45
C ASN A 198 5.82 -43.29 8.52
N GLU A 199 5.15 -43.22 9.65
CA GLU A 199 5.17 -44.26 10.69
C GLU A 199 4.47 -45.55 10.24
N GLY A 200 3.45 -45.46 9.38
CA GLY A 200 2.75 -46.61 8.83
C GLY A 200 3.51 -47.37 7.72
N GLU A 201 4.56 -46.80 7.13
CA GLU A 201 5.42 -47.48 6.15
C GLU A 201 6.49 -48.39 6.80
N PHE A 202 6.70 -48.30 8.13
CA PHE A 202 7.69 -49.08 8.87
C PHE A 202 7.07 -50.14 9.80
N ALA A 203 5.78 -50.31 9.77
CA ALA A 203 5.04 -51.34 10.53
C ALA A 203 4.52 -52.45 9.61
#